data_097c6f15ecefd55b06e90d24c046042b
#
_entry.id   097c6f15ecefd55b06e90d24c046042b
#
_cell.length_a   1.000
_cell.length_b   1.000
_cell.length_c   1.000
_cell.angle_alpha   90.00
_cell.angle_beta   90.00
_cell.angle_gamma   90.00
#
_symmetry.space_group_name_H-M   'P 1'
#
loop_
_entity.id
_entity.type
_entity.pdbx_description
1 polymer ?
#
loop_
_entity_poly.entity_id
_entity_poly.type
_entity_poly.pdbx_seq_one_letter_code
_entity_poly.pdbx_strand_id
1 'polypeptide(L)'
;MKSRKFIVGVSLLFTVICPLRAQDAVTSLAGQPLVTGGANGTGTNALFSDPAAMVADSLGNLFLADSGNHAIRKVSSAGVVTTIVGQLGVSGSGGATGGTAKFDRPCGIAMDRAGNLFVSDTGNHTVRKITPAGGVSTIAGSVGQGDFANGSGTTARFSSPLGLAVATNGNLYVADSGNHVIRMISPSGAVSTLAGSPENWGSEDGVGSVARFNGPVGVALDGQGDLLVSDANNHTIRKVTTTGVVTTWAGTAGLDGCVDGVGRAARFCMPAELVADRHGNVFVADSFNHVVRKISRDGRVTTVTGVPGGVGAGDGVNGRARLFNPYGLAVRPDGSLALADAYNQLLRVVLAPVGVEIHVSADGTGVVLAWDSIVGTAYQVQNRTALDSGAWENIGMPIIATSLSTTRLVGDSASDQRMYRVQILP
;
A
#
# COMPACT_ATOMS: atom_id res chain seq x y z
N MET A 1 64.32 22.19 -2.58
CA MET A 1 63.24 22.20 -1.60
C MET A 1 61.95 21.82 -2.28
N LYS A 2 61.50 20.55 -2.12
CA LYS A 2 60.24 20.07 -2.69
C LYS A 2 59.19 20.13 -1.59
N SER A 3 58.18 21.01 -1.77
CA SER A 3 57.03 21.14 -0.91
C SER A 3 56.14 19.90 -1.07
N ARG A 4 56.00 19.08 -0.04
CA ARG A 4 54.98 18.01 0.06
C ARG A 4 53.70 18.62 0.56
N LYS A 5 52.68 18.67 -0.29
CA LYS A 5 51.28 18.91 0.14
C LYS A 5 50.75 17.64 0.82
N PHE A 6 50.46 17.74 2.11
CA PHE A 6 49.70 16.74 2.83
C PHE A 6 48.20 16.94 2.48
N ILE A 7 47.63 15.97 1.82
CA ILE A 7 46.16 15.85 1.69
C ILE A 7 45.69 15.19 2.98
N VAL A 8 45.07 15.96 3.86
CA VAL A 8 44.34 15.43 5.01
C VAL A 8 42.99 14.98 4.47
N GLY A 9 42.84 13.69 4.29
CA GLY A 9 41.55 13.10 4.00
C GLY A 9 40.65 13.16 5.25
N VAL A 10 39.68 14.03 5.28
CA VAL A 10 38.63 14.03 6.29
C VAL A 10 37.68 12.89 5.93
N SER A 11 37.82 11.77 6.62
CA SER A 11 36.83 10.69 6.57
C SER A 11 35.64 11.11 7.42
N LEU A 12 34.57 11.61 6.79
CA LEU A 12 33.27 11.83 7.46
C LEU A 12 32.64 10.46 7.75
N LEU A 13 32.80 10.01 8.97
CA LEU A 13 32.05 8.84 9.46
C LEU A 13 30.64 9.32 9.83
N PHE A 14 29.69 9.23 8.89
CA PHE A 14 28.28 9.42 9.21
C PHE A 14 27.79 8.21 10.00
N THR A 15 27.79 8.30 11.31
CA THR A 15 27.02 7.38 12.12
C THR A 15 25.58 7.82 12.04
N VAL A 16 24.81 7.24 11.11
CA VAL A 16 23.35 7.36 11.13
C VAL A 16 22.87 6.57 12.35
N ILE A 17 22.82 7.21 13.50
CA ILE A 17 22.05 6.70 14.62
C ILE A 17 20.61 6.88 14.19
N CYS A 18 19.93 5.75 14.00
CA CYS A 18 18.50 5.70 13.70
C CYS A 18 17.77 6.68 14.64
N PRO A 19 17.19 7.79 14.12
CA PRO A 19 16.49 8.72 15.00
C PRO A 19 15.28 8.02 15.60
N LEU A 20 14.89 8.44 16.79
CA LEU A 20 13.54 8.20 17.28
C LEU A 20 12.59 8.39 16.10
N ARG A 21 11.82 7.33 15.77
CA ARG A 21 10.88 7.32 14.65
C ARG A 21 10.11 8.64 14.64
N ALA A 22 10.16 9.34 13.50
CA ALA A 22 9.19 10.39 13.25
C ALA A 22 7.81 9.78 13.47
N GLN A 23 6.92 10.54 14.13
CA GLN A 23 5.67 10.02 14.68
C GLN A 23 4.77 9.48 13.57
N ASP A 24 4.71 8.15 13.40
CA ASP A 24 3.63 7.51 12.65
C ASP A 24 2.34 7.77 13.43
N ALA A 25 1.51 8.66 12.94
CA ALA A 25 0.21 8.88 13.52
C ALA A 25 -0.82 8.06 12.72
N VAL A 26 -1.57 7.24 13.41
CA VAL A 26 -2.74 6.55 12.86
C VAL A 26 -3.98 7.21 13.42
N THR A 27 -4.85 7.65 12.53
CA THR A 27 -6.13 8.26 12.89
C THR A 27 -7.27 7.60 12.13
N SER A 28 -8.42 7.46 12.78
CA SER A 28 -9.63 6.96 12.14
C SER A 28 -10.23 8.04 11.24
N LEU A 29 -10.44 7.71 9.96
CA LEU A 29 -11.04 8.60 8.97
C LEU A 29 -12.56 8.43 8.91
N ALA A 30 -13.03 7.18 8.87
CA ALA A 30 -14.46 6.85 8.81
C ALA A 30 -14.72 5.44 9.34
N GLY A 31 -15.96 5.17 9.72
CA GLY A 31 -16.41 3.93 10.30
C GLY A 31 -16.57 4.01 11.81
N GLN A 32 -17.17 2.99 12.40
CA GLN A 32 -17.34 2.83 13.83
C GLN A 32 -16.73 1.48 14.26
N PRO A 33 -15.86 1.47 15.28
CA PRO A 33 -15.14 0.26 15.66
C PRO A 33 -16.09 -0.91 15.95
N LEU A 34 -15.86 -2.04 15.28
CA LEU A 34 -16.59 -3.30 15.44
C LEU A 34 -18.09 -3.23 15.12
N VAL A 35 -18.56 -2.12 14.50
CA VAL A 35 -19.95 -1.97 14.09
C VAL A 35 -20.05 -2.16 12.58
N THR A 36 -20.68 -3.22 12.16
CA THR A 36 -20.94 -3.51 10.74
C THR A 36 -22.19 -2.77 10.26
N GLY A 37 -22.19 -2.37 8.99
CA GLY A 37 -23.34 -1.75 8.34
C GLY A 37 -22.98 -1.07 7.04
N GLY A 38 -23.99 -0.54 6.34
CA GLY A 38 -23.82 0.12 5.04
C GLY A 38 -24.15 1.62 5.05
N ALA A 39 -24.32 2.26 6.22
CA ALA A 39 -24.71 3.66 6.29
C ALA A 39 -23.70 4.58 5.58
N ASN A 40 -24.22 5.50 4.78
CA ASN A 40 -23.47 6.66 4.29
C ASN A 40 -23.39 7.72 5.41
N GLY A 41 -22.38 8.58 5.37
CA GLY A 41 -22.23 9.61 6.39
C GLY A 41 -20.81 10.16 6.45
N THR A 42 -20.51 10.94 7.48
CA THR A 42 -19.17 11.51 7.71
C THR A 42 -18.57 10.92 8.97
N GLY A 43 -17.31 10.51 8.90
CA GLY A 43 -16.58 9.97 10.04
C GLY A 43 -17.30 8.76 10.65
N THR A 44 -17.58 8.81 11.94
CA THR A 44 -18.25 7.71 12.68
C THR A 44 -19.73 7.50 12.34
N ASN A 45 -20.35 8.40 11.59
CA ASN A 45 -21.73 8.20 11.10
C ASN A 45 -21.79 7.26 9.89
N ALA A 46 -20.67 6.99 9.24
CA ALA A 46 -20.59 5.99 8.18
C ALA A 46 -20.30 4.61 8.77
N LEU A 47 -20.80 3.58 8.11
CA LEU A 47 -20.55 2.19 8.51
C LEU A 47 -20.07 1.37 7.31
N PHE A 48 -19.24 0.38 7.60
CA PHE A 48 -18.70 -0.58 6.64
C PHE A 48 -18.98 -2.02 7.08
N SER A 49 -18.81 -2.96 6.16
CA SER A 49 -18.81 -4.38 6.45
C SER A 49 -17.67 -5.05 5.69
N ASP A 50 -16.69 -5.55 6.42
CA ASP A 50 -15.47 -6.16 5.86
C ASP A 50 -14.84 -5.30 4.74
N PRO A 51 -14.46 -4.03 5.03
CA PRO A 51 -13.84 -3.16 4.06
C PRO A 51 -12.53 -3.81 3.55
N ALA A 52 -12.44 -4.00 2.24
CA ALA A 52 -11.32 -4.69 1.60
C ALA A 52 -10.37 -3.72 0.90
N ALA A 53 -9.95 -4.00 -0.34
CA ALA A 53 -9.00 -3.16 -1.05
C ALA A 53 -9.56 -1.77 -1.40
N MET A 54 -8.66 -0.82 -1.60
CA MET A 54 -9.00 0.55 -1.96
C MET A 54 -7.98 1.16 -2.92
N VAL A 55 -8.39 2.20 -3.64
CA VAL A 55 -7.52 3.01 -4.49
C VAL A 55 -7.82 4.50 -4.27
N ALA A 56 -6.78 5.34 -4.36
CA ALA A 56 -6.92 6.80 -4.25
C ALA A 56 -6.93 7.46 -5.63
N ASP A 57 -7.77 8.49 -5.81
CA ASP A 57 -7.68 9.40 -6.95
C ASP A 57 -6.69 10.56 -6.69
N SER A 58 -6.44 11.37 -7.72
CA SER A 58 -5.54 12.53 -7.63
C SER A 58 -6.03 13.64 -6.70
N LEU A 59 -7.29 13.61 -6.27
CA LEU A 59 -7.89 14.54 -5.31
C LEU A 59 -7.86 14.00 -3.88
N GLY A 60 -7.32 12.79 -3.68
CA GLY A 60 -7.26 12.12 -2.38
C GLY A 60 -8.56 11.44 -1.94
N ASN A 61 -9.57 11.33 -2.82
CA ASN A 61 -10.71 10.48 -2.54
C ASN A 61 -10.29 9.01 -2.64
N LEU A 62 -10.87 8.19 -1.78
CA LEU A 62 -10.68 6.74 -1.78
C LEU A 62 -11.90 6.05 -2.40
N PHE A 63 -11.65 5.07 -3.23
CA PHE A 63 -12.66 4.15 -3.74
C PHE A 63 -12.40 2.79 -3.09
N LEU A 64 -13.38 2.29 -2.37
CA LEU A 64 -13.27 1.14 -1.48
C LEU A 64 -14.23 0.03 -1.90
N ALA A 65 -13.75 -1.18 -1.95
CA ALA A 65 -14.58 -2.38 -1.98
C ALA A 65 -15.10 -2.67 -0.56
N ASP A 66 -16.37 -2.40 -0.31
CA ASP A 66 -17.06 -2.66 0.95
C ASP A 66 -17.68 -4.06 0.85
N SER A 67 -16.82 -5.07 1.06
CA SER A 67 -17.01 -6.45 0.61
C SER A 67 -18.27 -7.10 1.19
N GLY A 68 -18.46 -6.99 2.50
CA GLY A 68 -19.63 -7.55 3.18
C GLY A 68 -20.95 -6.81 2.85
N ASN A 69 -20.84 -5.55 2.39
CA ASN A 69 -22.00 -4.78 1.90
C ASN A 69 -22.26 -4.96 0.40
N HIS A 70 -21.44 -5.72 -0.32
CA HIS A 70 -21.59 -5.98 -1.76
C HIS A 70 -21.61 -4.69 -2.60
N ALA A 71 -20.81 -3.69 -2.23
CA ALA A 71 -20.87 -2.36 -2.83
C ALA A 71 -19.48 -1.73 -2.96
N ILE A 72 -19.38 -0.72 -3.84
CA ILE A 72 -18.21 0.15 -3.94
C ILE A 72 -18.57 1.50 -3.33
N ARG A 73 -17.73 1.93 -2.39
CA ARG A 73 -17.92 3.19 -1.66
C ARG A 73 -16.87 4.21 -2.08
N LYS A 74 -17.25 5.48 -2.09
CA LYS A 74 -16.33 6.60 -2.21
C LYS A 74 -16.21 7.30 -0.86
N VAL A 75 -14.98 7.57 -0.45
CA VAL A 75 -14.67 8.32 0.77
C VAL A 75 -13.87 9.54 0.40
N SER A 76 -14.38 10.73 0.68
CA SER A 76 -13.64 11.98 0.44
C SER A 76 -12.47 12.12 1.39
N SER A 77 -11.54 13.04 1.08
CA SER A 77 -10.43 13.38 1.99
C SER A 77 -10.90 13.87 3.36
N ALA A 78 -12.13 14.40 3.46
CA ALA A 78 -12.77 14.82 4.70
C ALA A 78 -13.57 13.71 5.42
N GLY A 79 -13.49 12.45 4.95
CA GLY A 79 -14.18 11.32 5.57
C GLY A 79 -15.68 11.22 5.26
N VAL A 80 -16.18 11.91 4.21
CA VAL A 80 -17.55 11.74 3.74
C VAL A 80 -17.66 10.47 2.90
N VAL A 81 -18.49 9.54 3.33
CA VAL A 81 -18.70 8.22 2.70
C VAL A 81 -20.01 8.20 1.92
N THR A 82 -19.95 7.76 0.67
CA THR A 82 -21.10 7.57 -0.20
C THR A 82 -21.00 6.25 -0.95
N THR A 83 -22.13 5.61 -1.23
CA THR A 83 -22.19 4.43 -2.11
C THR A 83 -22.27 4.91 -3.55
N ILE A 84 -21.32 4.49 -4.39
CA ILE A 84 -21.32 4.87 -5.81
C ILE A 84 -21.93 3.79 -6.71
N VAL A 85 -21.72 2.53 -6.37
CA VAL A 85 -22.22 1.38 -7.13
C VAL A 85 -22.48 0.23 -6.16
N GLY A 86 -23.50 -0.54 -6.43
CA GLY A 86 -23.89 -1.70 -5.62
C GLY A 86 -25.16 -1.44 -4.81
N GLN A 87 -25.88 -2.48 -4.52
CA GLN A 87 -27.03 -2.47 -3.64
C GLN A 87 -26.61 -3.01 -2.28
N LEU A 88 -26.54 -2.12 -1.28
CA LEU A 88 -26.05 -2.46 0.06
C LEU A 88 -26.78 -3.67 0.66
N GLY A 89 -25.99 -4.66 1.07
CA GLY A 89 -26.47 -5.89 1.69
C GLY A 89 -27.14 -6.89 0.72
N VAL A 90 -27.09 -6.61 -0.61
CA VAL A 90 -27.72 -7.48 -1.61
C VAL A 90 -26.65 -7.99 -2.58
N SER A 91 -26.32 -9.27 -2.44
CA SER A 91 -25.41 -9.96 -3.37
C SER A 91 -26.06 -10.23 -4.73
N GLY A 92 -25.24 -10.41 -5.75
CA GLY A 92 -25.66 -10.79 -7.09
C GLY A 92 -24.70 -10.29 -8.17
N SER A 93 -25.07 -10.49 -9.44
CA SER A 93 -24.22 -10.15 -10.60
C SER A 93 -24.92 -9.26 -11.61
N GLY A 94 -26.20 -8.95 -11.39
CA GLY A 94 -27.05 -8.20 -12.31
C GLY A 94 -26.91 -6.69 -12.18
N GLY A 95 -27.66 -5.96 -13.02
CA GLY A 95 -27.66 -4.51 -13.06
C GLY A 95 -26.48 -3.93 -13.86
N ALA A 96 -26.72 -2.79 -14.48
CA ALA A 96 -25.74 -2.18 -15.37
C ALA A 96 -25.23 -0.80 -14.89
N THR A 97 -25.90 -0.19 -13.91
CA THR A 97 -25.56 1.18 -13.48
C THR A 97 -25.84 1.41 -12.00
N GLY A 98 -25.00 2.20 -11.35
CA GLY A 98 -25.22 2.78 -10.02
C GLY A 98 -25.77 1.79 -8.99
N GLY A 99 -26.80 2.20 -8.26
CA GLY A 99 -27.46 1.39 -7.22
C GLY A 99 -28.27 0.19 -7.73
N THR A 100 -28.43 0.00 -9.05
CA THR A 100 -29.06 -1.22 -9.62
C THR A 100 -28.05 -2.32 -9.86
N ALA A 101 -26.77 -2.00 -10.01
CA ALA A 101 -25.72 -3.01 -10.14
C ALA A 101 -25.57 -3.81 -8.83
N LYS A 102 -25.28 -5.07 -8.98
CA LYS A 102 -25.02 -5.97 -7.86
C LYS A 102 -23.63 -6.58 -7.99
N PHE A 103 -23.02 -6.81 -6.87
CA PHE A 103 -21.76 -7.52 -6.69
C PHE A 103 -21.96 -8.66 -5.68
N ASP A 104 -21.01 -9.57 -5.65
CA ASP A 104 -20.94 -10.55 -4.58
C ASP A 104 -19.53 -10.53 -3.97
N ARG A 105 -19.44 -9.93 -2.77
CA ARG A 105 -18.17 -9.78 -2.02
C ARG A 105 -17.05 -9.22 -2.90
N PRO A 106 -17.21 -8.01 -3.47
CA PRO A 106 -16.13 -7.35 -4.22
C PRO A 106 -14.93 -7.16 -3.30
N CYS A 107 -13.72 -7.49 -3.76
CA CYS A 107 -12.54 -7.46 -2.90
C CYS A 107 -11.45 -6.54 -3.45
N GLY A 108 -10.83 -6.86 -4.57
CA GLY A 108 -9.80 -6.03 -5.19
C GLY A 108 -10.38 -4.88 -5.99
N ILE A 109 -9.65 -3.75 -6.02
CA ILE A 109 -10.03 -2.58 -6.81
C ILE A 109 -8.78 -1.87 -7.34
N ALA A 110 -8.80 -1.51 -8.62
CA ALA A 110 -7.76 -0.71 -9.27
C ALA A 110 -8.40 0.38 -10.12
N MET A 111 -7.66 1.47 -10.39
CA MET A 111 -8.15 2.60 -11.18
C MET A 111 -7.19 2.92 -12.31
N ASP A 112 -7.70 3.10 -13.53
CA ASP A 112 -6.91 3.58 -14.65
C ASP A 112 -6.84 5.13 -14.69
N ARG A 113 -6.01 5.65 -15.59
CA ARG A 113 -5.85 7.12 -15.76
C ARG A 113 -7.11 7.84 -16.24
N ALA A 114 -8.07 7.12 -16.82
CA ALA A 114 -9.35 7.67 -17.24
C ALA A 114 -10.40 7.67 -16.11
N GLY A 115 -10.03 7.18 -14.92
CA GLY A 115 -10.91 7.08 -13.76
C GLY A 115 -11.87 5.88 -13.81
N ASN A 116 -11.66 4.91 -14.72
CA ASN A 116 -12.41 3.66 -14.64
C ASN A 116 -11.87 2.83 -13.47
N LEU A 117 -12.80 2.25 -12.72
CA LEU A 117 -12.48 1.29 -11.68
C LEU A 117 -12.61 -0.13 -12.22
N PHE A 118 -11.63 -0.95 -11.91
CA PHE A 118 -11.67 -2.38 -12.13
C PHE A 118 -11.83 -3.06 -10.79
N VAL A 119 -12.79 -3.99 -10.68
CA VAL A 119 -13.17 -4.62 -9.42
C VAL A 119 -13.17 -6.13 -9.60
N SER A 120 -12.50 -6.85 -8.73
CA SER A 120 -12.71 -8.29 -8.59
C SER A 120 -14.01 -8.52 -7.83
N ASP A 121 -15.00 -9.01 -8.55
CA ASP A 121 -16.30 -9.43 -8.01
C ASP A 121 -16.17 -10.88 -7.56
N THR A 122 -15.49 -11.04 -6.42
CA THR A 122 -14.86 -12.29 -5.97
C THR A 122 -15.84 -13.44 -5.83
N GLY A 123 -17.00 -13.21 -5.22
CA GLY A 123 -18.03 -14.24 -5.06
C GLY A 123 -18.69 -14.62 -6.39
N ASN A 124 -18.65 -13.72 -7.38
CA ASN A 124 -19.14 -14.00 -8.74
C ASN A 124 -18.07 -14.60 -9.66
N HIS A 125 -16.82 -14.70 -9.22
CA HIS A 125 -15.69 -15.18 -10.02
C HIS A 125 -15.45 -14.37 -11.30
N THR A 126 -15.69 -13.05 -11.26
CA THR A 126 -15.60 -12.16 -12.42
C THR A 126 -14.77 -10.92 -12.12
N VAL A 127 -14.31 -10.27 -13.18
CA VAL A 127 -13.71 -8.93 -13.11
C VAL A 127 -14.67 -7.94 -13.77
N ARG A 128 -15.04 -6.90 -13.03
CA ARG A 128 -16.00 -5.88 -13.44
C ARG A 128 -15.27 -4.55 -13.70
N LYS A 129 -15.79 -3.79 -14.67
CA LYS A 129 -15.37 -2.41 -14.94
C LYS A 129 -16.49 -1.46 -14.58
N ILE A 130 -16.15 -0.38 -13.87
CA ILE A 130 -17.07 0.71 -13.53
C ILE A 130 -16.52 1.98 -14.19
N THR A 131 -17.33 2.62 -15.01
CA THR A 131 -16.95 3.91 -15.63
C THR A 131 -17.17 5.07 -14.66
N PRO A 132 -16.54 6.24 -14.86
CA PRO A 132 -16.80 7.43 -14.04
C PRO A 132 -18.28 7.85 -14.01
N ALA A 133 -19.05 7.53 -15.06
CA ALA A 133 -20.48 7.75 -15.12
C ALA A 133 -21.32 6.70 -14.35
N GLY A 134 -20.68 5.74 -13.69
CA GLY A 134 -21.35 4.69 -12.91
C GLY A 134 -21.84 3.49 -13.74
N GLY A 135 -21.50 3.39 -15.02
CA GLY A 135 -21.80 2.21 -15.85
C GLY A 135 -20.97 1.00 -15.41
N VAL A 136 -21.61 -0.16 -15.25
CA VAL A 136 -20.97 -1.42 -14.80
C VAL A 136 -21.03 -2.47 -15.88
N SER A 137 -19.91 -3.12 -16.17
CA SER A 137 -19.82 -4.23 -17.13
C SER A 137 -18.89 -5.32 -16.62
N THR A 138 -19.19 -6.58 -16.98
CA THR A 138 -18.25 -7.69 -16.79
C THR A 138 -17.26 -7.70 -17.95
N ILE A 139 -15.96 -7.58 -17.65
CA ILE A 139 -14.91 -7.59 -18.67
C ILE A 139 -14.27 -8.97 -18.84
N ALA A 140 -14.30 -9.80 -17.81
CA ALA A 140 -13.78 -11.16 -17.86
C ALA A 140 -14.38 -12.03 -16.76
N GLY A 141 -14.42 -13.34 -16.99
CA GLY A 141 -14.96 -14.33 -16.08
C GLY A 141 -16.43 -14.64 -16.35
N SER A 142 -16.89 -15.79 -15.87
CA SER A 142 -18.26 -16.26 -16.00
C SER A 142 -18.89 -16.40 -14.63
N VAL A 143 -20.03 -15.74 -14.44
CA VAL A 143 -20.73 -15.65 -13.15
C VAL A 143 -21.01 -17.04 -12.57
N GLY A 144 -20.64 -17.24 -11.31
CA GLY A 144 -20.86 -18.47 -10.56
C GLY A 144 -20.04 -19.68 -11.04
N GLN A 145 -19.09 -19.46 -11.95
CA GLN A 145 -18.20 -20.52 -12.49
C GLN A 145 -16.79 -20.36 -11.93
N GLY A 146 -16.62 -20.81 -10.68
CA GLY A 146 -15.31 -20.84 -10.03
C GLY A 146 -14.45 -21.96 -10.58
N ASP A 147 -13.59 -21.68 -11.58
CA ASP A 147 -12.79 -22.65 -12.31
C ASP A 147 -11.57 -21.95 -12.93
N PHE A 148 -10.77 -22.68 -13.70
CA PHE A 148 -9.65 -22.15 -14.48
C PHE A 148 -9.86 -22.32 -15.98
N ALA A 149 -9.87 -21.22 -16.71
CA ALA A 149 -9.74 -21.20 -18.17
C ALA A 149 -9.13 -19.89 -18.65
N ASN A 150 -8.22 -19.95 -19.60
CA ASN A 150 -7.84 -18.82 -20.44
C ASN A 150 -8.94 -18.61 -21.49
N GLY A 151 -9.03 -17.41 -22.06
CA GLY A 151 -10.05 -17.13 -23.06
C GLY A 151 -10.26 -15.64 -23.24
N SER A 152 -11.42 -15.23 -23.75
CA SER A 152 -11.75 -13.82 -23.94
C SER A 152 -13.09 -13.50 -23.28
N GLY A 153 -13.12 -12.41 -22.51
CA GLY A 153 -14.34 -11.98 -21.84
C GLY A 153 -14.92 -13.06 -20.93
N THR A 154 -16.19 -13.42 -21.15
CA THR A 154 -16.91 -14.40 -20.36
C THR A 154 -16.57 -15.86 -20.65
N THR A 155 -15.70 -16.16 -21.62
CA THR A 155 -15.18 -17.53 -21.83
C THR A 155 -14.04 -17.87 -20.89
N ALA A 156 -13.35 -16.88 -20.35
CA ALA A 156 -12.38 -17.08 -19.29
C ALA A 156 -13.04 -17.48 -17.98
N ARG A 157 -12.29 -18.17 -17.13
CA ARG A 157 -12.74 -18.57 -15.78
C ARG A 157 -11.71 -18.15 -14.76
N PHE A 158 -12.18 -17.70 -13.61
CA PHE A 158 -11.39 -17.39 -12.43
C PHE A 158 -11.94 -18.16 -11.23
N SER A 159 -11.13 -18.31 -10.22
CA SER A 159 -11.56 -18.84 -8.92
C SER A 159 -11.21 -17.84 -7.81
N SER A 160 -12.23 -17.19 -7.26
CA SER A 160 -12.04 -16.18 -6.19
C SER A 160 -10.93 -15.16 -6.53
N PRO A 161 -11.06 -14.39 -7.64
CA PRO A 161 -10.09 -13.35 -7.97
C PRO A 161 -10.06 -12.30 -6.85
N LEU A 162 -8.88 -11.84 -6.44
CA LEU A 162 -8.66 -10.88 -5.37
C LEU A 162 -7.98 -9.60 -5.90
N GLY A 163 -6.74 -9.36 -5.56
CA GLY A 163 -6.01 -8.15 -5.90
C GLY A 163 -5.93 -7.87 -7.40
N LEU A 164 -5.96 -6.59 -7.74
CA LEU A 164 -5.93 -6.07 -9.11
C LEU A 164 -4.89 -4.97 -9.26
N ALA A 165 -4.18 -4.96 -10.39
CA ALA A 165 -3.33 -3.82 -10.77
C ALA A 165 -3.49 -3.53 -12.26
N VAL A 166 -3.67 -2.24 -12.61
CA VAL A 166 -3.78 -1.79 -14.00
C VAL A 166 -2.50 -1.08 -14.43
N ALA A 167 -1.87 -1.59 -15.50
CA ALA A 167 -0.67 -1.00 -16.07
C ALA A 167 -1.00 0.16 -17.03
N THR A 168 0.01 0.99 -17.30
CA THR A 168 -0.14 2.17 -18.18
C THR A 168 -0.49 1.81 -19.62
N ASN A 169 -0.17 0.59 -20.07
CA ASN A 169 -0.55 0.05 -21.38
C ASN A 169 -1.97 -0.54 -21.41
N GLY A 170 -2.69 -0.47 -20.28
CA GLY A 170 -4.06 -0.97 -20.14
C GLY A 170 -4.18 -2.46 -19.81
N ASN A 171 -3.08 -3.20 -19.68
CA ASN A 171 -3.14 -4.55 -19.15
C ASN A 171 -3.56 -4.52 -17.68
N LEU A 172 -4.48 -5.41 -17.33
CA LEU A 172 -4.93 -5.61 -15.96
C LEU A 172 -4.37 -6.94 -15.45
N TYR A 173 -3.71 -6.91 -14.31
CA TYR A 173 -3.20 -8.09 -13.64
C TYR A 173 -4.10 -8.46 -12.48
N VAL A 174 -4.33 -9.76 -12.29
CA VAL A 174 -5.30 -10.31 -11.32
C VAL A 174 -4.64 -11.43 -10.53
N ALA A 175 -4.70 -11.35 -9.22
CA ALA A 175 -4.45 -12.50 -8.36
C ALA A 175 -5.66 -13.44 -8.43
N ASP A 176 -5.55 -14.51 -9.19
CA ASP A 176 -6.57 -15.57 -9.30
C ASP A 176 -6.34 -16.58 -8.16
N SER A 177 -6.73 -16.14 -6.95
CA SER A 177 -6.29 -16.69 -5.68
C SER A 177 -6.62 -18.17 -5.51
N GLY A 178 -7.86 -18.55 -5.84
CA GLY A 178 -8.30 -19.94 -5.75
C GLY A 178 -7.65 -20.87 -6.79
N ASN A 179 -7.09 -20.30 -7.86
CA ASN A 179 -6.33 -21.04 -8.87
C ASN A 179 -4.81 -20.96 -8.65
N HIS A 180 -4.35 -20.23 -7.64
CA HIS A 180 -2.92 -20.09 -7.30
C HIS A 180 -2.06 -19.53 -8.44
N VAL A 181 -2.61 -18.62 -9.26
CA VAL A 181 -1.92 -18.04 -10.42
C VAL A 181 -2.12 -16.53 -10.52
N ILE A 182 -1.22 -15.88 -11.26
CA ILE A 182 -1.38 -14.48 -11.67
C ILE A 182 -1.84 -14.46 -13.13
N ARG A 183 -3.00 -13.81 -13.37
CA ARG A 183 -3.61 -13.67 -14.69
C ARG A 183 -3.36 -12.28 -15.25
N MET A 184 -3.36 -12.17 -16.55
CA MET A 184 -3.34 -10.92 -17.29
C MET A 184 -4.57 -10.82 -18.18
N ILE A 185 -5.27 -9.68 -18.12
CA ILE A 185 -6.37 -9.33 -19.03
C ILE A 185 -5.85 -8.19 -19.90
N SER A 186 -5.80 -8.41 -21.22
CA SER A 186 -5.41 -7.37 -22.17
C SER A 186 -6.52 -6.33 -22.36
N PRO A 187 -6.23 -5.15 -22.93
CA PRO A 187 -7.26 -4.16 -23.27
C PRO A 187 -8.37 -4.69 -24.20
N SER A 188 -8.07 -5.72 -25.00
CA SER A 188 -9.05 -6.40 -25.85
C SER A 188 -9.92 -7.42 -25.11
N GLY A 189 -9.68 -7.65 -23.80
CA GLY A 189 -10.39 -8.63 -23.00
C GLY A 189 -9.86 -10.06 -23.06
N ALA A 190 -8.71 -10.30 -23.71
CA ALA A 190 -8.08 -11.60 -23.72
C ALA A 190 -7.43 -11.89 -22.35
N VAL A 191 -7.73 -13.04 -21.77
CA VAL A 191 -7.23 -13.50 -20.47
C VAL A 191 -6.20 -14.60 -20.69
N SER A 192 -5.02 -14.41 -20.12
CA SER A 192 -3.92 -15.38 -20.12
C SER A 192 -3.35 -15.57 -18.73
N THR A 193 -2.62 -16.65 -18.50
CA THR A 193 -1.84 -16.87 -17.29
C THR A 193 -0.45 -16.30 -17.47
N LEU A 194 -0.05 -15.38 -16.60
CA LEU A 194 1.30 -14.79 -16.59
C LEU A 194 2.28 -15.70 -15.86
N ALA A 195 1.89 -16.18 -14.66
CA ALA A 195 2.73 -17.03 -13.83
C ALA A 195 1.89 -17.87 -12.87
N GLY A 196 2.46 -18.99 -12.42
CA GLY A 196 1.82 -19.98 -11.57
C GLY A 196 1.27 -21.16 -12.38
N SER A 197 0.85 -22.20 -11.68
CA SER A 197 0.26 -23.41 -12.28
C SER A 197 -1.03 -23.72 -11.54
N PRO A 198 -2.16 -23.74 -12.24
CA PRO A 198 -3.45 -24.05 -11.61
C PRO A 198 -3.39 -25.40 -10.93
N GLU A 199 -4.10 -25.54 -9.80
CA GLU A 199 -4.17 -26.76 -8.98
C GLU A 199 -2.84 -27.21 -8.33
N ASN A 200 -1.71 -26.58 -8.69
CA ASN A 200 -0.39 -26.90 -8.14
C ASN A 200 0.13 -25.72 -7.31
N TRP A 201 -0.34 -25.63 -6.06
CA TRP A 201 0.17 -24.62 -5.15
C TRP A 201 1.59 -24.96 -4.64
N GLY A 202 2.35 -23.95 -4.28
CA GLY A 202 3.73 -24.09 -3.79
C GLY A 202 4.40 -22.73 -3.65
N SER A 203 5.72 -22.74 -3.50
CA SER A 203 6.52 -21.52 -3.28
C SER A 203 7.70 -21.38 -4.24
N GLU A 204 7.78 -22.23 -5.26
CA GLU A 204 8.89 -22.28 -6.20
C GLU A 204 8.99 -20.99 -7.00
N ASP A 205 10.22 -20.45 -7.07
CA ASP A 205 10.60 -19.40 -8.02
C ASP A 205 10.74 -20.03 -9.42
N GLY A 206 10.55 -19.24 -10.50
CA GLY A 206 10.68 -19.77 -11.86
C GLY A 206 9.99 -18.89 -12.89
N VAL A 207 9.86 -19.39 -14.12
CA VAL A 207 9.25 -18.67 -15.24
C VAL A 207 7.91 -19.28 -15.61
N GLY A 208 6.89 -18.45 -15.73
CA GLY A 208 5.56 -18.85 -16.15
C GLY A 208 4.98 -19.97 -15.29
N SER A 209 4.64 -21.10 -15.91
CA SER A 209 4.06 -22.26 -15.23
C SER A 209 5.03 -23.08 -14.39
N VAL A 210 6.32 -22.75 -14.35
CA VAL A 210 7.29 -23.38 -13.43
C VAL A 210 7.14 -22.80 -12.03
N ALA A 211 6.87 -21.50 -11.94
CA ALA A 211 6.63 -20.84 -10.66
C ALA A 211 5.37 -21.38 -9.97
N ARG A 212 5.35 -21.29 -8.63
CA ARG A 212 4.20 -21.66 -7.81
C ARG A 212 3.85 -20.53 -6.86
N PHE A 213 2.55 -20.39 -6.60
CA PHE A 213 1.99 -19.54 -5.56
C PHE A 213 1.07 -20.35 -4.66
N ASN A 214 0.74 -19.80 -3.50
CA ASN A 214 -0.24 -20.41 -2.60
C ASN A 214 -1.19 -19.33 -2.07
N GLY A 215 -2.36 -19.18 -2.72
CA GLY A 215 -3.35 -18.16 -2.39
C GLY A 215 -2.78 -16.74 -2.55
N PRO A 216 -2.34 -16.31 -3.75
CA PRO A 216 -1.91 -14.93 -3.97
C PRO A 216 -3.09 -13.98 -3.73
N VAL A 217 -2.85 -12.88 -2.99
CA VAL A 217 -3.91 -11.94 -2.57
C VAL A 217 -3.73 -10.59 -3.23
N GLY A 218 -2.74 -9.80 -2.83
CA GLY A 218 -2.51 -8.46 -3.37
C GLY A 218 -1.62 -8.47 -4.60
N VAL A 219 -1.87 -7.53 -5.51
CA VAL A 219 -1.02 -7.26 -6.68
C VAL A 219 -0.82 -5.77 -6.83
N ALA A 220 0.41 -5.32 -6.90
CA ALA A 220 0.76 -3.93 -7.23
C ALA A 220 1.83 -3.89 -8.32
N LEU A 221 1.95 -2.75 -8.99
CA LEU A 221 3.03 -2.47 -9.94
C LEU A 221 4.10 -1.61 -9.26
N ASP A 222 5.36 -1.99 -9.44
CA ASP A 222 6.47 -1.12 -9.07
C ASP A 222 6.73 -0.04 -10.14
N GLY A 223 7.65 0.88 -9.86
CA GLY A 223 8.00 1.96 -10.79
C GLY A 223 8.64 1.50 -12.10
N GLN A 224 8.98 0.21 -12.24
CA GLN A 224 9.56 -0.39 -13.44
C GLN A 224 8.50 -1.17 -14.26
N GLY A 225 7.31 -1.34 -13.68
CA GLY A 225 6.21 -2.09 -14.29
C GLY A 225 6.23 -3.59 -13.98
N ASP A 226 7.11 -4.05 -13.10
CA ASP A 226 7.05 -5.39 -12.56
C ASP A 226 5.96 -5.49 -11.48
N LEU A 227 5.39 -6.67 -11.32
CA LEU A 227 4.38 -6.91 -10.31
C LEU A 227 5.03 -7.32 -8.99
N LEU A 228 4.45 -6.80 -7.94
CA LEU A 228 4.66 -7.25 -6.58
C LEU A 228 3.40 -7.99 -6.14
N VAL A 229 3.59 -9.20 -5.60
CA VAL A 229 2.49 -10.10 -5.25
C VAL A 229 2.65 -10.55 -3.80
N SER A 230 1.62 -10.38 -2.99
CA SER A 230 1.55 -11.04 -1.69
C SER A 230 1.11 -12.49 -1.89
N ASP A 231 2.01 -13.40 -1.63
CA ASP A 231 1.80 -14.85 -1.71
C ASP A 231 1.41 -15.34 -0.30
N ALA A 232 0.12 -15.11 0.04
CA ALA A 232 -0.34 -15.02 1.42
C ALA A 232 -0.08 -16.27 2.24
N ASN A 233 -0.49 -17.45 1.74
CA ASN A 233 -0.31 -18.71 2.46
C ASN A 233 1.17 -19.17 2.50
N ASN A 234 2.03 -18.58 1.66
CA ASN A 234 3.49 -18.79 1.74
C ASN A 234 4.19 -17.77 2.65
N HIS A 235 3.47 -16.75 3.15
CA HIS A 235 4.01 -15.70 4.01
C HIS A 235 5.15 -14.92 3.35
N THR A 236 5.07 -14.72 2.02
CA THR A 236 6.12 -14.07 1.22
C THR A 236 5.58 -12.98 0.33
N ILE A 237 6.48 -12.07 -0.07
CA ILE A 237 6.25 -11.11 -1.14
C ILE A 237 7.08 -11.55 -2.34
N ARG A 238 6.40 -11.76 -3.46
CA ARG A 238 7.00 -12.22 -4.72
C ARG A 238 7.09 -11.05 -5.70
N LYS A 239 8.15 -11.03 -6.48
CA LYS A 239 8.29 -10.14 -7.63
C LYS A 239 8.09 -10.93 -8.92
N VAL A 240 7.25 -10.43 -9.82
CA VAL A 240 6.90 -11.06 -11.08
C VAL A 240 7.16 -10.07 -12.21
N THR A 241 8.07 -10.39 -13.12
CA THR A 241 8.30 -9.53 -14.29
C THR A 241 7.14 -9.63 -15.29
N THR A 242 7.04 -8.67 -16.21
CA THR A 242 6.06 -8.69 -17.30
C THR A 242 6.21 -9.87 -18.26
N THR A 243 7.34 -10.58 -18.18
CA THR A 243 7.61 -11.82 -18.94
C THR A 243 7.34 -13.09 -18.12
N GLY A 244 6.82 -12.95 -16.87
CA GLY A 244 6.44 -14.07 -16.03
C GLY A 244 7.58 -14.70 -15.23
N VAL A 245 8.74 -14.04 -15.09
CA VAL A 245 9.80 -14.50 -14.17
C VAL A 245 9.38 -14.16 -12.74
N VAL A 246 9.30 -15.17 -11.87
CA VAL A 246 8.91 -15.03 -10.47
C VAL A 246 10.10 -15.26 -9.58
N THR A 247 10.31 -14.35 -8.62
CA THR A 247 11.33 -14.47 -7.56
C THR A 247 10.75 -14.10 -6.21
N THR A 248 11.21 -14.75 -5.15
CA THR A 248 10.87 -14.37 -3.77
C THR A 248 11.68 -13.14 -3.38
N TRP A 249 10.99 -12.00 -3.17
CA TRP A 249 11.62 -10.74 -2.82
C TRP A 249 11.80 -10.55 -1.31
N ALA A 250 10.79 -10.90 -0.50
CA ALA A 250 10.87 -10.83 0.95
C ALA A 250 10.05 -11.93 1.62
N GLY A 251 10.45 -12.30 2.83
CA GLY A 251 9.85 -13.43 3.57
C GLY A 251 10.51 -14.78 3.23
N THR A 252 10.15 -15.80 3.97
CA THR A 252 10.59 -17.20 3.73
C THR A 252 9.37 -18.10 3.76
N ALA A 253 9.15 -18.84 2.67
CA ALA A 253 7.98 -19.69 2.53
C ALA A 253 7.85 -20.70 3.68
N GLY A 254 6.63 -20.81 4.19
CA GLY A 254 6.28 -21.71 5.31
C GLY A 254 6.75 -21.23 6.69
N LEU A 255 7.39 -20.06 6.78
CA LEU A 255 7.82 -19.46 8.06
C LEU A 255 7.08 -18.13 8.28
N ASP A 256 5.98 -18.19 9.02
CA ASP A 256 5.25 -17.02 9.47
C ASP A 256 5.94 -16.28 10.61
N GLY A 257 5.48 -15.09 10.92
CA GLY A 257 5.95 -14.26 12.02
C GLY A 257 5.98 -12.77 11.69
N CYS A 258 6.44 -11.95 12.63
CA CYS A 258 6.59 -10.50 12.48
C CYS A 258 8.03 -10.10 12.78
N VAL A 259 8.93 -10.32 11.82
CA VAL A 259 10.36 -10.02 11.96
C VAL A 259 10.77 -9.01 10.89
N ASP A 260 11.35 -7.89 11.32
CA ASP A 260 12.01 -6.94 10.44
C ASP A 260 13.33 -7.52 9.93
N GLY A 261 13.74 -7.16 8.71
CA GLY A 261 14.99 -7.70 8.12
C GLY A 261 15.11 -7.38 6.64
N VAL A 262 16.15 -7.89 5.99
CA VAL A 262 16.37 -7.68 4.55
C VAL A 262 15.98 -8.97 3.80
N GLY A 263 15.13 -8.82 2.78
CA GLY A 263 14.74 -9.91 1.91
C GLY A 263 14.17 -11.10 2.68
N ARG A 264 14.78 -12.27 2.50
CA ARG A 264 14.34 -13.53 3.13
C ARG A 264 14.55 -13.60 4.65
N ALA A 265 15.27 -12.65 5.28
CA ALA A 265 15.38 -12.59 6.73
C ALA A 265 14.11 -12.03 7.41
N ALA A 266 13.29 -11.30 6.67
CA ALA A 266 12.00 -10.81 7.17
C ALA A 266 10.99 -11.96 7.31
N ARG A 267 9.96 -11.74 8.15
CA ARG A 267 8.81 -12.65 8.29
C ARG A 267 7.51 -11.86 8.20
N PHE A 268 6.53 -12.46 7.57
CA PHE A 268 5.16 -11.99 7.45
C PHE A 268 4.19 -13.06 7.93
N CYS A 269 2.94 -12.69 8.18
CA CYS A 269 1.88 -13.66 8.46
C CYS A 269 0.63 -13.30 7.65
N MET A 270 0.33 -14.09 6.61
CA MET A 270 -0.81 -13.87 5.71
C MET A 270 -0.83 -12.43 5.17
N PRO A 271 0.24 -11.96 4.47
CA PRO A 271 0.23 -10.63 3.87
C PRO A 271 -0.92 -10.51 2.86
N ALA A 272 -1.70 -9.44 2.97
CA ALA A 272 -2.87 -9.17 2.11
C ALA A 272 -2.52 -8.16 1.01
N GLU A 273 -3.22 -7.01 0.97
CA GLU A 273 -2.98 -5.98 -0.06
C GLU A 273 -1.60 -5.34 0.12
N LEU A 274 -1.07 -4.87 -0.98
CA LEU A 274 0.19 -4.12 -1.02
C LEU A 274 0.11 -2.98 -2.03
N VAL A 275 0.85 -1.91 -1.78
CA VAL A 275 0.86 -0.73 -2.65
C VAL A 275 2.26 -0.14 -2.71
N ALA A 276 2.68 0.31 -3.90
CA ALA A 276 3.95 1.00 -4.08
C ALA A 276 3.76 2.53 -4.02
N ASP A 277 4.69 3.22 -3.38
CA ASP A 277 4.78 4.68 -3.43
C ASP A 277 5.63 5.17 -4.61
N ARG A 278 5.62 6.49 -4.85
CA ARG A 278 6.41 7.13 -5.90
C ARG A 278 7.94 7.00 -5.72
N HIS A 279 8.39 6.67 -4.50
CA HIS A 279 9.80 6.49 -4.16
C HIS A 279 10.27 5.05 -4.34
N GLY A 280 9.35 4.14 -4.71
CA GLY A 280 9.60 2.72 -4.89
C GLY A 280 9.65 1.93 -3.58
N ASN A 281 9.13 2.49 -2.47
CA ASN A 281 8.82 1.70 -1.30
C ASN A 281 7.49 0.97 -1.51
N VAL A 282 7.35 -0.18 -0.85
CA VAL A 282 6.13 -0.98 -0.89
C VAL A 282 5.59 -1.13 0.52
N PHE A 283 4.33 -0.75 0.70
CA PHE A 283 3.62 -0.98 1.94
C PHE A 283 2.81 -2.25 1.82
N VAL A 284 2.80 -3.05 2.87
CA VAL A 284 2.15 -4.37 2.92
C VAL A 284 1.26 -4.41 4.15
N ALA A 285 0.00 -4.75 3.98
CA ALA A 285 -0.88 -5.14 5.06
C ALA A 285 -0.49 -6.55 5.53
N ASP A 286 0.22 -6.63 6.64
CA ASP A 286 0.64 -7.90 7.26
C ASP A 286 -0.46 -8.36 8.21
N SER A 287 -1.54 -8.89 7.62
CA SER A 287 -2.87 -8.95 8.19
C SER A 287 -2.94 -9.72 9.51
N PHE A 288 -2.36 -10.91 9.57
CA PHE A 288 -2.42 -11.74 10.77
C PHE A 288 -1.40 -11.33 11.83
N ASN A 289 -0.45 -10.47 11.48
CA ASN A 289 0.40 -9.78 12.45
C ASN A 289 -0.23 -8.49 12.98
N HIS A 290 -1.35 -8.03 12.40
CA HIS A 290 -2.07 -6.81 12.77
C HIS A 290 -1.20 -5.55 12.64
N VAL A 291 -0.35 -5.51 11.60
CA VAL A 291 0.59 -4.40 11.36
C VAL A 291 0.63 -4.02 9.88
N VAL A 292 1.16 -2.84 9.61
CA VAL A 292 1.59 -2.44 8.26
C VAL A 292 3.09 -2.48 8.19
N ARG A 293 3.62 -3.13 7.14
CA ARG A 293 5.07 -3.23 6.88
C ARG A 293 5.45 -2.34 5.70
N LYS A 294 6.68 -1.88 5.69
CA LYS A 294 7.30 -1.18 4.56
C LYS A 294 8.49 -1.98 4.07
N ILE A 295 8.58 -2.18 2.77
CA ILE A 295 9.75 -2.73 2.09
C ILE A 295 10.38 -1.61 1.29
N SER A 296 11.58 -1.20 1.62
CA SER A 296 12.35 -0.19 0.87
C SER A 296 12.95 -0.80 -0.40
N ARG A 297 13.40 0.05 -1.32
CA ARG A 297 13.96 -0.38 -2.63
C ARG A 297 15.12 -1.38 -2.51
N ASP A 298 15.88 -1.32 -1.41
CA ASP A 298 16.97 -2.25 -1.09
C ASP A 298 16.49 -3.57 -0.46
N GLY A 299 15.17 -3.78 -0.37
CA GLY A 299 14.56 -4.98 0.18
C GLY A 299 14.52 -5.05 1.71
N ARG A 300 14.80 -3.95 2.40
CA ARG A 300 14.68 -3.87 3.86
C ARG A 300 13.21 -3.76 4.27
N VAL A 301 12.77 -4.69 5.08
CA VAL A 301 11.43 -4.72 5.68
C VAL A 301 11.46 -4.11 7.07
N THR A 302 10.55 -3.19 7.34
CA THR A 302 10.36 -2.56 8.65
C THR A 302 8.88 -2.48 8.99
N THR A 303 8.55 -2.55 10.27
CA THR A 303 7.18 -2.32 10.75
C THR A 303 6.90 -0.81 10.78
N VAL A 304 5.87 -0.36 10.09
CA VAL A 304 5.44 1.05 10.04
C VAL A 304 4.54 1.35 11.21
N THR A 305 3.44 0.61 11.36
CA THR A 305 2.46 0.83 12.41
C THR A 305 1.75 -0.46 12.80
N GLY A 306 1.05 -0.41 13.91
CA GLY A 306 0.43 -1.56 14.55
C GLY A 306 1.33 -2.17 15.64
N VAL A 307 0.73 -2.97 16.50
CA VAL A 307 1.42 -3.73 17.53
C VAL A 307 1.37 -5.20 17.16
N PRO A 308 2.51 -5.86 16.87
CA PRO A 308 2.51 -7.27 16.48
C PRO A 308 1.72 -8.14 17.47
N GLY A 309 0.72 -8.89 16.97
CA GLY A 309 -0.19 -9.70 17.77
C GLY A 309 -1.16 -8.92 18.65
N GLY A 310 -1.10 -7.57 18.63
CA GLY A 310 -1.94 -6.71 19.45
C GLY A 310 -3.17 -6.20 18.71
N VAL A 311 -4.30 -6.88 18.84
CA VAL A 311 -5.58 -6.48 18.23
C VAL A 311 -6.22 -5.28 18.90
N GLY A 312 -6.99 -4.49 18.17
CA GLY A 312 -7.79 -3.38 18.68
C GLY A 312 -8.02 -2.28 17.67
N ALA A 313 -8.81 -1.27 18.03
CA ALA A 313 -9.20 -0.15 17.19
C ALA A 313 -8.62 1.20 17.64
N GLY A 314 -7.68 1.20 18.61
CA GLY A 314 -7.11 2.43 19.14
C GLY A 314 -6.24 3.16 18.12
N ASP A 315 -6.51 4.45 17.92
CA ASP A 315 -5.60 5.36 17.25
C ASP A 315 -4.31 5.54 18.07
N GLY A 316 -3.24 5.99 17.44
CA GLY A 316 -1.98 6.14 18.16
C GLY A 316 -0.84 6.65 17.33
N VAL A 317 0.25 6.96 18.02
CA VAL A 317 1.50 7.45 17.43
C VAL A 317 2.62 6.47 17.75
N ASN A 318 3.73 6.51 16.99
CA ASN A 318 4.94 5.73 17.24
C ASN A 318 4.68 4.21 17.37
N GLY A 319 3.88 3.63 16.46
CA GLY A 319 3.58 2.21 16.45
C GLY A 319 2.68 1.73 17.60
N ARG A 320 2.02 2.65 18.34
CA ARG A 320 1.10 2.29 19.42
C ARG A 320 -0.33 2.07 18.97
N ALA A 321 -0.67 2.46 17.73
CA ALA A 321 -1.97 2.17 17.16
C ALA A 321 -2.22 0.65 17.18
N ARG A 322 -3.45 0.25 17.41
CA ARG A 322 -3.85 -1.15 17.32
C ARG A 322 -4.72 -1.33 16.09
N LEU A 323 -4.45 -2.39 15.36
CA LEU A 323 -5.17 -2.78 14.15
C LEU A 323 -5.78 -4.17 14.36
N PHE A 324 -6.74 -4.52 13.52
CA PHE A 324 -7.31 -5.86 13.54
C PHE A 324 -7.51 -6.37 12.11
N ASN A 325 -6.63 -7.25 11.65
CA ASN A 325 -6.58 -7.77 10.30
C ASN A 325 -6.66 -6.65 9.24
N PRO A 326 -5.68 -5.72 9.22
CA PRO A 326 -5.60 -4.72 8.15
C PRO A 326 -5.53 -5.43 6.80
N TYR A 327 -6.33 -4.98 5.84
CA TYR A 327 -6.41 -5.63 4.54
C TYR A 327 -5.99 -4.70 3.39
N GLY A 328 -6.77 -3.66 3.11
CA GLY A 328 -6.58 -2.76 1.98
C GLY A 328 -5.65 -1.60 2.29
N LEU A 329 -4.86 -1.20 1.31
CA LEU A 329 -3.94 -0.07 1.39
C LEU A 329 -4.08 0.82 0.14
N ALA A 330 -3.94 2.14 0.32
CA ALA A 330 -3.78 3.08 -0.79
C ALA A 330 -2.84 4.22 -0.39
N VAL A 331 -1.88 4.54 -1.24
CA VAL A 331 -1.06 5.75 -1.09
C VAL A 331 -1.87 6.93 -1.62
N ARG A 332 -2.09 7.94 -0.77
CA ARG A 332 -2.78 9.17 -1.14
C ARG A 332 -1.82 10.16 -1.82
N PRO A 333 -2.33 11.15 -2.59
CA PRO A 333 -1.47 12.12 -3.26
C PRO A 333 -0.58 12.93 -2.31
N ASP A 334 -1.02 13.12 -1.07
CA ASP A 334 -0.26 13.80 -0.02
C ASP A 334 0.86 12.92 0.60
N GLY A 335 1.02 11.68 0.13
CA GLY A 335 2.00 10.72 0.63
C GLY A 335 1.55 9.94 1.87
N SER A 336 0.40 10.28 2.47
CA SER A 336 -0.17 9.47 3.55
C SER A 336 -0.71 8.14 3.02
N LEU A 337 -0.79 7.15 3.90
CA LEU A 337 -1.31 5.84 3.58
C LEU A 337 -2.73 5.69 4.16
N ALA A 338 -3.71 5.42 3.30
CA ALA A 338 -5.01 4.99 3.74
C ALA A 338 -5.00 3.48 3.98
N LEU A 339 -5.72 3.03 5.01
CA LEU A 339 -5.74 1.66 5.50
C LEU A 339 -7.17 1.22 5.77
N ALA A 340 -7.59 0.09 5.22
CA ALA A 340 -8.78 -0.63 5.64
C ALA A 340 -8.41 -1.54 6.82
N ASP A 341 -8.84 -1.16 8.00
CA ASP A 341 -8.69 -1.93 9.24
C ASP A 341 -9.92 -2.86 9.34
N ALA A 342 -9.86 -3.93 8.55
CA ALA A 342 -11.03 -4.67 8.07
C ALA A 342 -11.90 -5.22 9.21
N TYR A 343 -11.33 -5.91 10.19
CA TYR A 343 -12.10 -6.49 11.29
C TYR A 343 -12.54 -5.45 12.33
N ASN A 344 -11.90 -4.26 12.33
CA ASN A 344 -12.41 -3.13 13.10
C ASN A 344 -13.51 -2.35 12.38
N GLN A 345 -13.81 -2.66 11.11
CA GLN A 345 -14.81 -1.94 10.29
C GLN A 345 -14.46 -0.47 10.10
N LEU A 346 -13.16 -0.13 10.03
CA LEU A 346 -12.66 1.23 9.98
C LEU A 346 -11.85 1.50 8.70
N LEU A 347 -11.93 2.74 8.24
CA LEU A 347 -10.90 3.33 7.41
C LEU A 347 -10.02 4.24 8.25
N ARG A 348 -8.70 4.07 8.12
CA ARG A 348 -7.72 4.83 8.88
C ARG A 348 -6.71 5.49 7.96
N VAL A 349 -6.08 6.54 8.44
CA VAL A 349 -4.98 7.21 7.75
C VAL A 349 -3.73 7.07 8.60
N VAL A 350 -2.68 6.59 7.98
CA VAL A 350 -1.34 6.54 8.54
C VAL A 350 -0.56 7.70 7.95
N LEU A 351 -0.23 8.68 8.75
CA LEU A 351 0.71 9.72 8.36
C LEU A 351 2.10 9.07 8.37
N ALA A 352 2.65 8.83 7.18
CA ALA A 352 3.96 8.22 7.06
C ALA A 352 5.03 9.10 7.74
N PRO A 353 6.05 8.50 8.37
CA PRO A 353 7.16 9.27 8.90
C PRO A 353 7.81 10.04 7.76
N VAL A 354 8.08 11.30 8.02
CA VAL A 354 8.84 12.16 7.11
C VAL A 354 10.24 11.58 6.98
N GLY A 355 10.53 10.95 5.86
CA GLY A 355 11.90 10.54 5.53
C GLY A 355 12.75 11.79 5.38
N VAL A 356 13.78 11.96 6.21
CA VAL A 356 14.70 13.09 6.08
C VAL A 356 15.98 12.60 5.41
N GLU A 357 16.28 13.15 4.23
CA GLU A 357 17.55 12.96 3.56
C GLU A 357 18.48 14.11 3.90
N ILE A 358 19.74 13.81 4.15
CA ILE A 358 20.78 14.81 4.48
C ILE A 358 21.73 14.90 3.31
N HIS A 359 21.83 16.08 2.73
CA HIS A 359 22.77 16.39 1.65
C HIS A 359 23.72 17.50 2.07
N VAL A 360 24.95 17.46 1.58
CA VAL A 360 25.83 18.62 1.64
C VAL A 360 25.41 19.56 0.51
N SER A 361 25.37 20.88 0.77
CA SER A 361 25.06 21.86 -0.27
C SER A 361 26.04 21.76 -1.45
N ALA A 362 25.58 22.13 -2.65
CA ALA A 362 26.40 22.01 -3.87
C ALA A 362 27.74 22.78 -3.83
N ASP A 363 27.80 23.83 -3.02
CA ASP A 363 29.02 24.63 -2.76
C ASP A 363 29.87 24.10 -1.59
N GLY A 364 29.41 23.04 -0.92
CA GLY A 364 30.11 22.42 0.20
C GLY A 364 30.08 23.23 1.51
N THR A 365 29.29 24.31 1.58
CA THR A 365 29.31 25.25 2.71
C THR A 365 28.19 24.97 3.75
N GLY A 366 27.24 24.12 3.43
CA GLY A 366 26.11 23.88 4.33
C GLY A 366 25.54 22.47 4.25
N VAL A 367 24.62 22.19 5.15
CA VAL A 367 23.82 20.96 5.18
C VAL A 367 22.40 21.27 4.74
N VAL A 368 21.93 20.58 3.72
CA VAL A 368 20.55 20.64 3.23
C VAL A 368 19.81 19.42 3.73
N LEU A 369 18.71 19.65 4.46
CA LEU A 369 17.74 18.62 4.79
C LEU A 369 16.66 18.62 3.73
N ALA A 370 16.39 17.48 3.14
CA ALA A 370 15.24 17.24 2.25
C ALA A 370 14.31 16.22 2.88
N TRP A 371 13.01 16.44 2.81
CA TRP A 371 12.03 15.47 3.31
C TRP A 371 10.76 15.45 2.48
N ASP A 372 10.10 14.31 2.50
CA ASP A 372 8.73 14.20 2.00
C ASP A 372 7.79 15.01 2.87
N SER A 373 6.94 15.79 2.24
CA SER A 373 6.07 16.71 2.94
C SER A 373 4.64 16.63 2.43
N ILE A 374 3.70 16.92 3.32
CA ILE A 374 2.27 17.02 3.05
C ILE A 374 1.94 18.50 2.86
N VAL A 375 1.42 18.86 1.70
CA VAL A 375 1.07 20.26 1.38
C VAL A 375 0.11 20.83 2.42
N GLY A 376 0.42 22.03 2.91
CA GLY A 376 -0.34 22.70 3.98
C GLY A 376 0.05 22.32 5.39
N THR A 377 0.87 21.28 5.58
CA THR A 377 1.35 20.87 6.90
C THR A 377 2.55 21.69 7.34
N ALA A 378 2.57 22.08 8.61
CA ALA A 378 3.69 22.80 9.21
C ALA A 378 4.73 21.84 9.76
N TYR A 379 6.00 22.12 9.46
CA TYR A 379 7.15 21.33 9.90
C TYR A 379 8.14 22.19 10.68
N GLN A 380 8.66 21.68 11.78
CA GLN A 380 9.73 22.30 12.55
C GLN A 380 11.01 21.49 12.40
N VAL A 381 12.05 22.12 11.86
CA VAL A 381 13.40 21.56 11.85
C VAL A 381 14.04 21.82 13.21
N GLN A 382 14.67 20.79 13.76
CA GLN A 382 15.38 20.88 15.04
C GLN A 382 16.78 20.27 14.92
N ASN A 383 17.69 20.78 15.73
CA ASN A 383 19.01 20.19 15.91
C ASN A 383 19.33 19.96 17.39
N ARG A 384 20.36 19.18 17.63
CA ARG A 384 21.08 19.13 18.91
C ARG A 384 22.55 18.85 18.65
N THR A 385 23.43 19.36 19.49
CA THR A 385 24.86 19.06 19.44
C THR A 385 25.15 17.74 20.14
N ALA A 386 25.92 16.89 19.48
CA ALA A 386 26.49 15.64 19.99
C ALA A 386 25.56 14.59 20.62
N LEU A 387 26.16 13.48 20.98
CA LEU A 387 25.59 12.27 21.61
C LEU A 387 25.02 12.47 23.02
N ASP A 388 25.00 13.72 23.51
CA ASP A 388 24.52 14.05 24.83
C ASP A 388 22.98 14.17 24.87
N SER A 389 22.41 13.88 26.02
CA SER A 389 20.97 13.94 26.37
C SER A 389 20.36 15.36 26.31
N GLY A 390 20.97 16.29 25.58
CA GLY A 390 20.53 17.68 25.41
C GLY A 390 19.15 17.80 24.76
N ALA A 391 18.43 18.86 25.10
CA ALA A 391 17.15 19.18 24.47
C ALA A 391 17.32 19.46 22.97
N TRP A 392 16.29 19.15 22.19
CA TRP A 392 16.23 19.54 20.79
C TRP A 392 15.92 21.03 20.67
N GLU A 393 16.70 21.75 19.89
CA GLU A 393 16.54 23.17 19.62
C GLU A 393 15.92 23.42 18.24
N ASN A 394 14.98 24.36 18.16
CA ASN A 394 14.35 24.73 16.90
C ASN A 394 15.30 25.50 16.02
N ILE A 395 15.40 25.11 14.74
CA ILE A 395 16.11 25.86 13.71
C ILE A 395 15.10 26.75 12.98
N GLY A 396 15.10 28.03 13.33
CA GLY A 396 14.24 29.05 12.71
C GLY A 396 12.74 28.79 12.84
N MET A 397 11.95 29.51 12.04
CA MET A 397 10.49 29.38 12.03
C MET A 397 10.00 28.08 11.42
N PRO A 398 8.81 27.57 11.80
CA PRO A 398 8.16 26.48 11.12
C PRO A 398 8.02 26.73 9.61
N ILE A 399 8.05 25.67 8.83
CA ILE A 399 7.90 25.69 7.38
C ILE A 399 6.56 25.06 7.04
N ILE A 400 5.69 25.82 6.36
CA ILE A 400 4.46 25.26 5.76
C ILE A 400 4.83 24.68 4.40
N ALA A 401 4.62 23.41 4.19
CA ALA A 401 4.93 22.75 2.94
C ALA A 401 4.01 23.24 1.81
N THR A 402 4.61 23.65 0.71
CA THR A 402 3.88 24.07 -0.51
C THR A 402 3.98 23.02 -1.63
N SER A 403 4.73 21.94 -1.40
CA SER A 403 4.94 20.84 -2.34
C SER A 403 5.06 19.52 -1.58
N LEU A 404 5.08 18.41 -2.32
CA LEU A 404 5.26 17.06 -1.76
C LEU A 404 6.70 16.74 -1.35
N SER A 405 7.62 17.66 -1.56
CA SER A 405 8.99 17.60 -1.05
C SER A 405 9.39 18.99 -0.59
N THR A 406 9.98 19.07 0.58
CA THR A 406 10.44 20.32 1.19
C THR A 406 11.92 20.22 1.50
N THR A 407 12.66 21.30 1.27
CA THR A 407 14.09 21.37 1.57
C THR A 407 14.41 22.56 2.46
N ARG A 408 15.44 22.45 3.28
CA ARG A 408 15.96 23.54 4.10
C ARG A 408 17.47 23.47 4.26
N LEU A 409 18.14 24.58 4.04
CA LEU A 409 19.53 24.76 4.44
C LEU A 409 19.59 25.03 5.96
N VAL A 410 20.38 24.25 6.70
CA VAL A 410 20.35 24.26 8.17
C VAL A 410 21.66 24.68 8.85
N GLY A 411 22.62 25.21 8.13
CA GLY A 411 23.83 25.79 8.73
C GLY A 411 25.12 25.41 8.05
N ASP A 412 26.26 25.87 8.60
CA ASP A 412 27.60 25.69 8.06
C ASP A 412 28.14 24.29 8.33
N SER A 413 28.90 23.79 7.39
CA SER A 413 29.22 22.37 7.23
C SER A 413 30.27 21.80 8.18
N ALA A 414 30.95 22.55 9.04
CA ALA A 414 32.34 22.09 9.17
C ALA A 414 32.89 21.79 10.56
N SER A 415 32.24 22.07 11.68
CA SER A 415 32.96 21.89 12.95
C SER A 415 32.29 21.11 14.08
N ASP A 416 30.97 20.94 14.04
CA ASP A 416 30.30 20.28 15.14
C ASP A 416 29.47 19.07 14.66
N GLN A 417 29.60 17.94 15.36
CA GLN A 417 28.71 16.79 15.17
C GLN A 417 27.30 17.20 15.61
N ARG A 418 26.40 17.43 14.64
CA ARG A 418 25.00 17.79 14.91
C ARG A 418 24.07 16.69 14.44
N MET A 419 23.02 16.48 15.20
CA MET A 419 21.90 15.64 14.82
C MET A 419 20.73 16.54 14.41
N TYR A 420 20.02 16.16 13.38
CA TYR A 420 18.87 16.89 12.86
C TYR A 420 17.62 16.02 12.89
N ARG A 421 16.48 16.63 13.11
CA ARG A 421 15.16 16.02 12.90
C ARG A 421 14.17 17.03 12.32
N VAL A 422 13.14 16.51 11.66
CA VAL A 422 11.98 17.28 11.21
C VAL A 422 10.76 16.77 11.96
N GLN A 423 10.05 17.67 12.60
CA GLN A 423 8.85 17.38 13.38
C GLN A 423 7.63 17.98 12.68
N ILE A 424 6.57 17.20 12.54
CA ILE A 424 5.25 17.70 12.13
C ILE A 424 4.66 18.45 13.32
N LEU A 425 4.19 19.66 13.06
CA LEU A 425 3.46 20.45 14.06
C LEU A 425 1.96 20.15 13.95
N PRO A 426 1.25 20.14 15.09
CA PRO A 426 -0.19 19.88 15.15
C PRO A 426 -1.02 20.95 14.42
#